data_e642e730d37df667cd3c00405042ce5e
#
_entry.id   e642e730d37df667cd3c00405042ce5e
#
_cell.length_a   1.000
_cell.length_b   1.000
_cell.length_c   1.000
_cell.angle_alpha   90.00
_cell.angle_beta   90.00
_cell.angle_gamma   90.00
#
_symmetry.space_group_name_H-M   'P 1'
#
loop_
_entity.id
_entity.type
_entity.pdbx_description
1 polymer ?
#
loop_
_entity_poly.entity_id
_entity_poly.type
_entity_poly.pdbx_seq_one_letter_code
_entity_poly.pdbx_strand_id
1 'polypeptide(L)'
;MKKILIFLLTFSFSVASSQIYTSRIIEVEPGQMENFVKAAGEKTQKFNNSDDNFAFSTFEILSGSDTGKIFRVQIGSPEMMDGGLDPEEANYWSKNVDKYIKSNSSGRTIMWTRSADASVWPESTRDHNLRMVMFYNYKDSGEQDFWRFRLRQAEARAAMGDDQINSAMHVMNCASGCDGNWVAIFFTYESFEHQREINSNELPKLVEKYNEMFGGGSYEQDVESVNASLMPNGRRIVHMRLLREATSN
;
A
#
# COMPACT_ATOMS: atom_id res chain seq x y z
N MET A 1 -48.63 30.15 19.89
CA MET A 1 -47.92 29.94 18.61
C MET A 1 -46.55 29.31 18.91
N LYS A 2 -46.41 28.00 18.74
CA LYS A 2 -45.14 27.28 18.95
C LYS A 2 -44.31 27.33 17.65
N LYS A 3 -43.16 27.98 17.68
CA LYS A 3 -42.18 27.98 16.56
C LYS A 3 -41.46 26.67 16.58
N ILE A 4 -41.71 25.79 15.59
CA ILE A 4 -40.93 24.56 15.34
C ILE A 4 -39.67 24.98 14.59
N LEU A 5 -38.52 24.86 15.27
CA LEU A 5 -37.21 25.06 14.67
C LEU A 5 -36.83 23.75 13.98
N ILE A 6 -36.91 23.70 12.66
CA ILE A 6 -36.45 22.56 11.85
C ILE A 6 -34.92 22.71 11.73
N PHE A 7 -34.19 21.84 12.42
CA PHE A 7 -32.75 21.72 12.29
C PHE A 7 -32.45 20.86 11.06
N LEU A 8 -32.14 21.49 9.94
CA LEU A 8 -31.62 20.78 8.75
C LEU A 8 -30.19 20.30 9.08
N LEU A 9 -30.06 19.01 9.43
CA LEU A 9 -28.75 18.35 9.45
C LEU A 9 -28.33 18.14 7.99
N THR A 10 -27.48 19.00 7.48
CA THR A 10 -26.75 18.75 6.23
C THR A 10 -25.68 17.69 6.51
N PHE A 11 -26.00 16.45 6.19
CA PHE A 11 -25.01 15.39 6.08
C PHE A 11 -24.13 15.72 4.87
N SER A 12 -22.96 16.29 5.14
CA SER A 12 -21.90 16.37 4.14
C SER A 12 -21.38 14.95 3.92
N PHE A 13 -21.87 14.25 2.92
CA PHE A 13 -21.23 13.06 2.40
C PHE A 13 -19.90 13.50 1.80
N SER A 14 -18.81 13.35 2.56
CA SER A 14 -17.49 13.33 1.97
C SER A 14 -17.44 12.11 1.06
N VAL A 15 -17.59 12.33 -0.25
CA VAL A 15 -17.30 11.30 -1.24
C VAL A 15 -15.81 11.08 -1.16
N ALA A 16 -15.39 10.12 -0.36
CA ALA A 16 -14.02 9.63 -0.40
C ALA A 16 -13.81 9.10 -1.82
N SER A 17 -13.09 9.84 -2.64
CA SER A 17 -12.69 9.40 -4.00
C SER A 17 -11.95 8.08 -3.82
N SER A 18 -12.55 6.98 -4.27
CA SER A 18 -11.94 5.66 -4.17
C SER A 18 -10.79 5.61 -5.17
N GLN A 19 -9.55 5.73 -4.67
CA GLN A 19 -8.37 5.57 -5.52
C GLN A 19 -8.21 4.10 -5.93
N ILE A 20 -7.88 3.90 -7.19
CA ILE A 20 -7.47 2.61 -7.75
C ILE A 20 -5.95 2.61 -7.88
N TYR A 21 -5.36 1.52 -7.42
CA TYR A 21 -3.92 1.29 -7.49
C TYR A 21 -3.66 0.15 -8.45
N THR A 22 -2.78 0.37 -9.41
CA THR A 22 -2.38 -0.67 -10.35
C THR A 22 -0.89 -0.92 -10.21
N SER A 23 -0.51 -2.15 -9.90
CA SER A 23 0.90 -2.51 -9.69
C SER A 23 1.42 -3.46 -10.74
N ARG A 24 2.73 -3.32 -11.04
CA ARG A 24 3.48 -4.27 -11.87
C ARG A 24 4.92 -4.41 -11.38
N ILE A 25 5.51 -5.56 -11.65
CA ILE A 25 6.93 -5.82 -11.45
C ILE A 25 7.64 -5.64 -12.78
N ILE A 26 8.72 -4.86 -12.79
CA ILE A 26 9.53 -4.56 -13.97
C ILE A 26 10.92 -5.13 -13.73
N GLU A 27 11.41 -5.93 -14.67
CA GLU A 27 12.79 -6.40 -14.69
C GLU A 27 13.60 -5.47 -15.59
N VAL A 28 14.59 -4.80 -15.02
CA VAL A 28 15.47 -3.88 -15.73
C VAL A 28 16.64 -4.66 -16.34
N GLU A 29 17.10 -4.26 -17.53
CA GLU A 29 18.26 -4.86 -18.17
C GLU A 29 19.50 -4.74 -17.26
N PRO A 30 20.38 -5.75 -17.24
CA PRO A 30 21.58 -5.75 -16.40
C PRO A 30 22.42 -4.48 -16.58
N GLY A 31 22.75 -3.83 -15.47
CA GLY A 31 23.55 -2.59 -15.45
C GLY A 31 22.82 -1.31 -15.88
N GLN A 32 21.49 -1.40 -16.13
CA GLN A 32 20.69 -0.24 -16.59
C GLN A 32 19.80 0.37 -15.50
N MET A 33 19.90 -0.07 -14.26
CA MET A 33 19.02 0.38 -13.17
C MET A 33 19.02 1.91 -12.99
N GLU A 34 20.21 2.52 -12.94
CA GLU A 34 20.36 3.97 -12.78
C GLU A 34 19.72 4.73 -13.96
N ASN A 35 19.95 4.26 -15.18
CA ASN A 35 19.38 4.84 -16.38
C ASN A 35 17.86 4.71 -16.43
N PHE A 36 17.34 3.55 -16.01
CA PHE A 36 15.90 3.32 -15.88
C PHE A 36 15.28 4.28 -14.86
N VAL A 37 15.84 4.38 -13.66
CA VAL A 37 15.33 5.25 -12.58
C VAL A 37 15.30 6.70 -13.04
N LYS A 38 16.38 7.18 -13.66
CA LYS A 38 16.44 8.53 -14.21
C LYS A 38 15.37 8.77 -15.28
N ALA A 39 15.26 7.90 -16.27
CA ALA A 39 14.31 8.06 -17.37
C ALA A 39 12.84 7.96 -16.88
N ALA A 40 12.55 7.04 -15.97
CA ALA A 40 11.24 6.91 -15.33
C ALA A 40 10.91 8.13 -14.47
N GLY A 41 11.90 8.72 -13.81
CA GLY A 41 11.78 9.96 -13.06
C GLY A 41 11.46 11.17 -13.97
N GLU A 42 12.22 11.38 -15.03
CA GLU A 42 11.97 12.44 -16.02
C GLU A 42 10.55 12.34 -16.59
N LYS A 43 10.08 11.11 -16.90
CA LYS A 43 8.69 10.87 -17.32
C LYS A 43 7.69 11.26 -16.25
N THR A 44 7.93 10.83 -15.01
CA THR A 44 7.03 11.10 -13.88
C THR A 44 6.94 12.61 -13.61
N GLN A 45 8.05 13.30 -13.61
CA GLN A 45 8.08 14.76 -13.43
C GLN A 45 7.36 15.50 -14.57
N LYS A 46 7.46 15.02 -15.79
CA LYS A 46 6.82 15.67 -16.94
C LYS A 46 5.30 15.49 -16.98
N PHE A 47 4.79 14.30 -16.61
CA PHE A 47 3.40 13.93 -16.87
C PHE A 47 2.57 13.64 -15.60
N ASN A 48 3.20 13.48 -14.42
CA ASN A 48 2.53 12.90 -13.26
C ASN A 48 2.77 13.68 -11.95
N ASN A 49 2.89 15.00 -12.04
CA ASN A 49 3.12 15.90 -10.92
C ASN A 49 1.95 16.80 -10.58
N SER A 50 0.76 16.52 -11.08
CA SER A 50 -0.46 17.25 -10.73
C SER A 50 -1.53 16.29 -10.23
N ASP A 51 -2.45 16.79 -9.42
CA ASP A 51 -3.57 16.02 -8.86
C ASP A 51 -4.53 15.50 -9.93
N ASP A 52 -4.53 16.11 -11.12
CA ASP A 52 -5.37 15.73 -12.26
C ASP A 52 -4.79 14.57 -13.09
N ASN A 53 -3.59 14.12 -12.77
CA ASN A 53 -2.88 13.07 -13.49
C ASN A 53 -2.64 11.84 -12.61
N PHE A 54 -2.36 10.69 -13.24
CA PHE A 54 -1.90 9.52 -12.50
C PHE A 54 -0.67 9.85 -11.67
N ALA A 55 -0.68 9.45 -10.40
CA ALA A 55 0.52 9.44 -9.59
C ALA A 55 1.24 8.09 -9.68
N PHE A 56 2.56 8.08 -9.50
CA PHE A 56 3.37 6.87 -9.50
C PHE A 56 4.21 6.79 -8.25
N SER A 57 4.23 5.59 -7.63
CA SER A 57 5.22 5.22 -6.62
C SER A 57 6.09 4.10 -7.18
N THR A 58 7.40 4.26 -7.09
CA THR A 58 8.38 3.33 -7.66
C THR A 58 9.30 2.82 -6.55
N PHE A 59 9.44 1.50 -6.47
CA PHE A 59 10.23 0.84 -5.43
C PHE A 59 11.22 -0.14 -6.03
N GLU A 60 12.41 -0.22 -5.46
CA GLU A 60 13.35 -1.33 -5.65
C GLU A 60 12.99 -2.46 -4.68
N ILE A 61 12.88 -3.69 -5.16
CA ILE A 61 12.64 -4.88 -4.34
C ILE A 61 13.98 -5.34 -3.74
N LEU A 62 14.07 -5.36 -2.40
CA LEU A 62 15.30 -5.68 -1.67
C LEU A 62 15.38 -7.15 -1.22
N SER A 63 14.24 -7.88 -1.18
CA SER A 63 14.23 -9.27 -0.70
C SER A 63 13.18 -10.12 -1.41
N GLY A 64 13.37 -11.44 -1.40
CA GLY A 64 12.48 -12.40 -2.04
C GLY A 64 12.89 -12.76 -3.47
N SER A 65 12.02 -13.48 -4.18
CA SER A 65 12.29 -14.00 -5.54
C SER A 65 12.47 -12.91 -6.61
N ASP A 66 11.97 -11.71 -6.33
CA ASP A 66 12.01 -10.57 -7.24
C ASP A 66 13.05 -9.51 -6.84
N THR A 67 14.02 -9.87 -5.99
CA THR A 67 15.11 -8.98 -5.56
C THR A 67 15.82 -8.35 -6.74
N GLY A 68 16.04 -7.03 -6.68
CA GLY A 68 16.67 -6.24 -7.74
C GLY A 68 15.71 -5.81 -8.86
N LYS A 69 14.45 -6.26 -8.85
CA LYS A 69 13.42 -5.74 -9.76
C LYS A 69 12.75 -4.51 -9.19
N ILE A 70 12.01 -3.83 -10.04
CA ILE A 70 11.21 -2.65 -9.70
C ILE A 70 9.76 -3.06 -9.47
N PHE A 71 9.17 -2.62 -8.36
CA PHE A 71 7.74 -2.63 -8.13
C PHE A 71 7.21 -1.22 -8.36
N ARG A 72 6.40 -1.05 -9.40
CA ARG A 72 5.84 0.26 -9.76
C ARG A 72 4.34 0.25 -9.60
N VAL A 73 3.82 1.25 -8.90
CA VAL A 73 2.40 1.44 -8.61
C VAL A 73 1.93 2.72 -9.29
N GLN A 74 0.89 2.60 -10.10
CA GLN A 74 0.12 3.71 -10.65
C GLN A 74 -1.09 3.94 -9.77
N ILE A 75 -1.41 5.19 -9.46
CA ILE A 75 -2.50 5.59 -8.59
C ILE A 75 -3.37 6.59 -9.35
N GLY A 76 -4.67 6.37 -9.37
CA GLY A 76 -5.61 7.27 -10.04
C GLY A 76 -7.04 7.10 -9.54
N SER A 77 -7.92 8.01 -9.96
CA SER A 77 -9.36 7.87 -9.75
C SER A 77 -9.97 6.87 -10.75
N PRO A 78 -11.19 6.38 -10.53
CA PRO A 78 -11.91 5.57 -11.52
C PRO A 78 -12.01 6.24 -12.87
N GLU A 79 -12.27 7.55 -12.91
CA GLU A 79 -12.40 8.33 -14.14
C GLU A 79 -11.09 8.39 -14.93
N MET A 80 -9.95 8.52 -14.22
CA MET A 80 -8.63 8.46 -14.86
C MET A 80 -8.38 7.07 -15.46
N MET A 81 -8.80 6.00 -14.76
CA MET A 81 -8.63 4.62 -15.26
C MET A 81 -9.47 4.37 -16.51
N ASP A 82 -10.68 4.92 -16.58
CA ASP A 82 -11.57 4.83 -17.74
C ASP A 82 -11.01 5.61 -18.95
N GLY A 83 -10.37 6.78 -18.70
CA GLY A 83 -9.74 7.60 -19.71
C GLY A 83 -8.47 7.00 -20.32
N GLY A 84 -7.84 6.09 -19.61
CA GLY A 84 -6.57 5.48 -20.00
C GLY A 84 -5.36 6.43 -19.90
N LEU A 85 -4.22 5.97 -20.40
CA LEU A 85 -3.00 6.79 -20.43
C LEU A 85 -3.06 7.81 -21.57
N ASP A 86 -2.56 9.02 -21.31
CA ASP A 86 -2.31 10.01 -22.35
C ASP A 86 -1.39 9.41 -23.44
N PRO A 87 -1.76 9.49 -24.72
CA PRO A 87 -0.93 9.01 -25.84
C PRO A 87 0.46 9.62 -25.89
N GLU A 88 0.64 10.89 -25.47
CA GLU A 88 1.96 11.53 -25.39
C GLU A 88 2.80 10.90 -24.28
N GLU A 89 2.21 10.65 -23.12
CA GLU A 89 2.83 9.97 -21.99
C GLU A 89 3.27 8.54 -22.39
N ALA A 90 2.38 7.77 -23.02
CA ALA A 90 2.67 6.42 -23.48
C ALA A 90 3.80 6.38 -24.51
N ASN A 91 3.81 7.30 -25.46
CA ASN A 91 4.86 7.44 -26.47
C ASN A 91 6.20 7.86 -25.85
N TYR A 92 6.17 8.75 -24.84
CA TYR A 92 7.39 9.14 -24.12
C TYR A 92 7.99 7.93 -23.39
N TRP A 93 7.16 7.15 -22.68
CA TRP A 93 7.59 5.92 -22.01
C TRP A 93 8.26 4.96 -22.99
N SER A 94 7.58 4.65 -24.11
CA SER A 94 8.09 3.71 -25.11
C SER A 94 9.44 4.14 -25.69
N LYS A 95 9.63 5.44 -25.95
CA LYS A 95 10.88 5.95 -26.54
C LYS A 95 12.04 6.05 -25.53
N ASN A 96 11.74 6.42 -24.29
CA ASN A 96 12.78 6.84 -23.35
C ASN A 96 13.04 5.83 -22.24
N VAL A 97 12.02 5.02 -21.82
CA VAL A 97 12.11 4.11 -20.67
C VAL A 97 12.18 2.64 -21.08
N ASP A 98 11.35 2.21 -22.04
CA ASP A 98 11.24 0.78 -22.43
C ASP A 98 12.57 0.16 -22.86
N LYS A 99 13.47 0.94 -23.44
CA LYS A 99 14.81 0.45 -23.84
C LYS A 99 15.69 -0.05 -22.70
N TYR A 100 15.34 0.26 -21.45
CA TYR A 100 16.02 -0.22 -20.25
C TYR A 100 15.32 -1.41 -19.59
N ILE A 101 14.16 -1.81 -20.13
CA ILE A 101 13.33 -2.88 -19.59
C ILE A 101 13.59 -4.16 -20.37
N LYS A 102 13.77 -5.26 -19.66
CA LYS A 102 13.97 -6.57 -20.27
C LYS A 102 12.73 -6.98 -21.08
N SER A 103 12.92 -7.43 -22.30
CA SER A 103 11.87 -7.60 -23.32
C SER A 103 10.71 -8.53 -22.94
N ASN A 104 10.85 -9.36 -21.92
CA ASN A 104 9.81 -10.26 -21.40
C ASN A 104 9.33 -9.87 -20.00
N SER A 105 9.64 -8.64 -19.57
CA SER A 105 9.34 -8.13 -18.25
C SER A 105 7.91 -7.60 -18.09
N SER A 106 7.03 -7.77 -19.09
CA SER A 106 5.60 -7.42 -18.97
C SER A 106 4.94 -8.32 -17.92
N GLY A 107 5.25 -8.02 -16.68
CA GLY A 107 4.72 -8.72 -15.52
C GLY A 107 3.21 -8.57 -15.43
N ARG A 108 2.59 -9.48 -14.70
CA ARG A 108 1.19 -9.42 -14.32
C ARG A 108 0.84 -8.06 -13.72
N THR A 109 -0.17 -7.42 -14.26
CA THR A 109 -0.76 -6.21 -13.69
C THR A 109 -1.80 -6.62 -12.66
N ILE A 110 -1.72 -6.06 -11.47
CA ILE A 110 -2.66 -6.31 -10.39
C ILE A 110 -3.31 -4.98 -10.00
N MET A 111 -4.64 -4.97 -9.90
CA MET A 111 -5.42 -3.85 -9.40
C MET A 111 -5.73 -4.05 -7.92
N TRP A 112 -5.57 -2.98 -7.15
CA TRP A 112 -5.80 -2.95 -5.72
C TRP A 112 -6.76 -1.83 -5.35
N THR A 113 -7.52 -2.03 -4.30
CA THR A 113 -8.29 -1.00 -3.62
C THR A 113 -7.79 -0.86 -2.18
N ARG A 114 -7.74 0.38 -1.69
CA ARG A 114 -7.35 0.64 -0.31
C ARG A 114 -8.50 0.30 0.64
N SER A 115 -8.23 -0.48 1.69
CA SER A 115 -9.12 -0.60 2.84
C SER A 115 -8.82 0.54 3.80
N ALA A 116 -9.62 1.61 3.75
CA ALA A 116 -9.41 2.80 4.57
C ALA A 116 -9.51 2.48 6.06
N ASP A 117 -10.54 1.73 6.46
CA ASP A 117 -10.81 1.38 7.86
C ASP A 117 -9.74 0.46 8.47
N ALA A 118 -9.03 -0.30 7.64
CA ALA A 118 -7.92 -1.15 8.06
C ALA A 118 -6.55 -0.47 7.93
N SER A 119 -6.50 0.80 7.51
CA SER A 119 -5.25 1.54 7.25
C SER A 119 -5.05 2.68 8.25
N VAL A 120 -3.81 2.87 8.71
CA VAL A 120 -3.40 3.99 9.56
C VAL A 120 -2.17 4.63 8.94
N TRP A 121 -2.23 5.94 8.70
CA TRP A 121 -1.16 6.66 8.03
C TRP A 121 -0.82 7.96 8.76
N PRO A 122 0.02 7.93 9.81
CA PRO A 122 0.49 9.12 10.49
C PRO A 122 1.33 10.01 9.55
N GLU A 123 1.13 11.31 9.65
CA GLU A 123 1.84 12.29 8.81
C GLU A 123 3.37 12.16 8.95
N SER A 124 3.87 11.89 10.16
CA SER A 124 5.29 11.68 10.45
C SER A 124 5.95 10.58 9.62
N THR A 125 5.16 9.68 9.03
CA THR A 125 5.68 8.51 8.28
C THR A 125 5.80 8.75 6.77
N ARG A 126 5.43 9.93 6.26
CA ARG A 126 5.48 10.26 4.83
C ARG A 126 6.88 10.12 4.23
N ASP A 127 7.88 10.52 4.99
CA ASP A 127 9.27 10.56 4.51
C ASP A 127 10.02 9.24 4.67
N HIS A 128 9.37 8.21 5.17
CA HIS A 128 9.97 6.89 5.28
C HIS A 128 10.25 6.30 3.88
N ASN A 129 11.47 5.77 3.69
CA ASN A 129 11.89 5.21 2.40
C ASN A 129 11.82 3.69 2.33
N LEU A 130 11.86 3.01 3.48
CA LEU A 130 11.77 1.56 3.54
C LEU A 130 10.30 1.12 3.67
N ARG A 131 9.93 0.08 2.94
CA ARG A 131 8.64 -0.60 3.05
C ARG A 131 8.87 -2.07 3.39
N MET A 132 8.25 -2.55 4.45
CA MET A 132 8.02 -3.98 4.63
C MET A 132 6.61 -4.28 4.11
N VAL A 133 6.51 -5.10 3.09
CA VAL A 133 5.23 -5.48 2.50
C VAL A 133 4.93 -6.92 2.84
N MET A 134 3.82 -7.12 3.53
CA MET A 134 3.31 -8.45 3.86
C MET A 134 2.17 -8.77 2.91
N PHE A 135 2.37 -9.78 2.08
CA PHE A 135 1.31 -10.33 1.24
C PHE A 135 0.64 -11.49 1.96
N TYR A 136 -0.67 -11.49 1.96
CA TYR A 136 -1.51 -12.55 2.51
C TYR A 136 -2.47 -13.07 1.45
N ASN A 137 -2.68 -14.39 1.43
CA ASN A 137 -3.74 -15.04 0.67
C ASN A 137 -4.57 -15.87 1.65
N TYR A 138 -5.81 -15.46 1.91
CA TYR A 138 -6.67 -16.14 2.87
C TYR A 138 -7.71 -17.01 2.16
N LYS A 139 -8.22 -18.02 2.86
CA LYS A 139 -9.30 -18.89 2.42
C LYS A 139 -10.63 -18.14 2.46
N ASP A 140 -11.59 -18.43 1.59
CA ASP A 140 -12.93 -17.84 1.65
C ASP A 140 -13.57 -18.03 3.04
N SER A 141 -13.40 -19.20 3.65
CA SER A 141 -13.89 -19.49 5.00
C SER A 141 -13.18 -18.72 6.11
N GLY A 142 -12.05 -18.10 5.82
CA GLY A 142 -11.23 -17.35 6.78
C GLY A 142 -11.35 -15.84 6.65
N GLU A 143 -12.18 -15.33 5.75
CA GLU A 143 -12.33 -13.90 5.46
C GLU A 143 -12.68 -13.10 6.72
N GLN A 144 -13.66 -13.57 7.49
CA GLN A 144 -14.13 -12.88 8.69
C GLN A 144 -13.01 -12.74 9.74
N ASP A 145 -12.24 -13.80 9.99
CA ASP A 145 -11.16 -13.80 10.96
C ASP A 145 -10.02 -12.90 10.50
N PHE A 146 -9.66 -12.95 9.20
CA PHE A 146 -8.63 -12.11 8.62
C PHE A 146 -8.96 -10.62 8.78
N TRP A 147 -10.16 -10.20 8.35
CA TRP A 147 -10.56 -8.79 8.39
C TRP A 147 -10.85 -8.30 9.80
N ARG A 148 -11.43 -9.12 10.68
CA ARG A 148 -11.60 -8.76 12.11
C ARG A 148 -10.28 -8.33 12.74
N PHE A 149 -9.22 -9.10 12.55
CA PHE A 149 -7.91 -8.74 13.09
C PHE A 149 -7.37 -7.45 12.49
N ARG A 150 -7.48 -7.26 11.17
CA ARG A 150 -6.96 -6.05 10.51
C ARG A 150 -7.67 -4.79 10.96
N LEU A 151 -8.98 -4.83 11.06
CA LEU A 151 -9.80 -3.71 11.55
C LEU A 151 -9.47 -3.39 13.01
N ARG A 152 -9.45 -4.37 13.89
CA ARG A 152 -9.08 -4.20 15.31
C ARG A 152 -7.64 -3.68 15.46
N GLN A 153 -6.71 -4.15 14.63
CA GLN A 153 -5.34 -3.65 14.63
C GLN A 153 -5.27 -2.17 14.25
N ALA A 154 -6.05 -1.74 13.25
CA ALA A 154 -6.14 -0.34 12.87
C ALA A 154 -6.78 0.52 13.97
N GLU A 155 -7.88 0.05 14.58
CA GLU A 155 -8.53 0.73 15.70
C GLU A 155 -7.58 0.89 16.90
N ALA A 156 -6.85 -0.16 17.27
CA ALA A 156 -5.88 -0.11 18.37
C ALA A 156 -4.73 0.86 18.07
N ARG A 157 -4.22 0.87 16.84
CA ARG A 157 -3.20 1.84 16.40
C ARG A 157 -3.74 3.27 16.48
N ALA A 158 -4.92 3.53 15.94
CA ALA A 158 -5.54 4.86 16.01
C ALA A 158 -5.77 5.32 17.47
N ALA A 159 -6.12 4.40 18.36
CA ALA A 159 -6.30 4.69 19.79
C ALA A 159 -5.00 4.97 20.54
N MET A 160 -3.84 4.58 20.01
CA MET A 160 -2.53 4.93 20.60
C MET A 160 -2.19 6.41 20.36
N GLY A 161 -2.70 7.03 19.29
CA GLY A 161 -2.36 8.40 18.89
C GLY A 161 -1.11 8.48 18.01
N ASP A 162 -1.06 9.50 17.16
CA ASP A 162 -0.01 9.66 16.13
C ASP A 162 1.40 9.85 16.70
N ASP A 163 1.53 10.34 17.94
CA ASP A 163 2.80 10.53 18.64
C ASP A 163 3.44 9.21 19.11
N GLN A 164 2.68 8.12 19.16
CA GLN A 164 3.15 6.80 19.58
C GLN A 164 3.28 5.81 18.41
N ILE A 165 2.88 6.23 17.21
CA ILE A 165 2.95 5.41 16.00
C ILE A 165 3.95 6.00 15.02
N ASN A 166 5.08 5.30 14.84
CA ASN A 166 6.14 5.70 13.93
C ASN A 166 6.23 4.84 12.67
N SER A 167 5.18 4.05 12.39
CA SER A 167 5.06 3.29 11.13
C SER A 167 3.63 3.38 10.60
N ALA A 168 3.46 3.66 9.31
CA ALA A 168 2.16 3.54 8.69
C ALA A 168 1.81 2.05 8.48
N MET A 169 0.51 1.77 8.46
CA MET A 169 -0.05 0.49 8.02
C MET A 169 -1.05 0.76 6.91
N HIS A 170 -0.68 0.47 5.67
CA HIS A 170 -1.51 0.71 4.50
C HIS A 170 -1.97 -0.63 3.93
N VAL A 171 -3.27 -0.91 4.02
CA VAL A 171 -3.87 -2.19 3.65
C VAL A 171 -4.54 -2.09 2.29
N MET A 172 -4.10 -2.93 1.37
CA MET A 172 -4.54 -3.00 -0.02
C MET A 172 -5.19 -4.35 -0.29
N ASN A 173 -6.45 -4.34 -0.71
CA ASN A 173 -7.17 -5.53 -1.12
C ASN A 173 -7.06 -5.71 -2.64
N CYS A 174 -6.79 -6.92 -3.10
CA CYS A 174 -6.74 -7.21 -4.53
C CYS A 174 -8.14 -7.14 -5.13
N ALA A 175 -8.34 -6.22 -6.06
CA ALA A 175 -9.60 -6.05 -6.77
C ALA A 175 -9.65 -6.87 -8.07
N SER A 176 -8.50 -7.07 -8.73
CA SER A 176 -8.39 -7.82 -9.99
C SER A 176 -6.96 -8.26 -10.26
N GLY A 177 -6.83 -9.35 -11.02
CA GLY A 177 -5.52 -9.86 -11.43
C GLY A 177 -4.85 -10.79 -10.41
N CYS A 178 -5.49 -11.16 -9.31
CA CYS A 178 -5.00 -12.12 -8.33
C CYS A 178 -5.65 -13.50 -8.47
N ASP A 179 -4.91 -14.54 -8.07
CA ASP A 179 -5.44 -15.90 -7.92
C ASP A 179 -5.73 -16.13 -6.43
N GLY A 180 -6.96 -15.88 -6.00
CA GLY A 180 -7.41 -15.98 -4.60
C GLY A 180 -7.52 -14.62 -3.90
N ASN A 181 -7.70 -14.65 -2.59
CA ASN A 181 -7.98 -13.49 -1.75
C ASN A 181 -6.70 -12.83 -1.25
N TRP A 182 -6.03 -12.09 -2.12
CA TRP A 182 -4.77 -11.44 -1.80
C TRP A 182 -4.97 -10.06 -1.16
N VAL A 183 -4.24 -9.85 -0.08
CA VAL A 183 -4.09 -8.57 0.60
C VAL A 183 -2.61 -8.23 0.71
N ALA A 184 -2.25 -7.00 0.39
CA ALA A 184 -0.91 -6.46 0.61
C ALA A 184 -0.96 -5.41 1.73
N ILE A 185 -0.13 -5.56 2.75
CA ILE A 185 -0.03 -4.61 3.85
C ILE A 185 1.36 -3.98 3.81
N PHE A 186 1.40 -2.68 3.61
CA PHE A 186 2.63 -1.90 3.57
C PHE A 186 2.86 -1.26 4.93
N PHE A 187 3.96 -1.61 5.58
CA PHE A 187 4.48 -0.90 6.73
C PHE A 187 5.65 -0.02 6.30
N THR A 188 5.71 1.19 6.85
CA THR A 188 6.72 2.18 6.47
C THR A 188 7.76 2.37 7.56
N TYR A 189 9.01 2.49 7.18
CA TYR A 189 10.14 2.70 8.10
C TYR A 189 11.18 3.64 7.44
N GLU A 190 11.97 4.33 8.25
CA GLU A 190 13.12 5.09 7.76
C GLU A 190 14.23 4.16 7.27
N SER A 191 14.52 3.11 8.07
CA SER A 191 15.61 2.17 7.87
C SER A 191 15.29 0.80 8.49
N PHE A 192 16.13 -0.19 8.28
CA PHE A 192 16.04 -1.48 8.96
C PHE A 192 16.27 -1.36 10.49
N GLU A 193 17.13 -0.43 10.93
CA GLU A 193 17.34 -0.13 12.34
C GLU A 193 16.05 0.40 12.97
N HIS A 194 15.41 1.40 12.32
CA HIS A 194 14.12 1.93 12.74
C HIS A 194 13.03 0.83 12.80
N GLN A 195 12.98 -0.07 11.81
CA GLN A 195 12.08 -1.23 11.84
C GLN A 195 12.30 -2.10 13.08
N ARG A 196 13.55 -2.34 13.47
CA ARG A 196 13.91 -3.11 14.66
C ARG A 196 13.44 -2.40 15.93
N GLU A 197 13.63 -1.09 16.03
CA GLU A 197 13.18 -0.27 17.15
C GLU A 197 11.65 -0.27 17.29
N ILE A 198 10.92 -0.09 16.19
CA ILE A 198 9.46 -0.19 16.14
C ILE A 198 8.98 -1.54 16.66
N ASN A 199 9.57 -2.64 16.16
CA ASN A 199 9.18 -3.98 16.59
C ASN A 199 9.45 -4.21 18.08
N SER A 200 10.49 -3.58 18.64
CA SER A 200 10.84 -3.73 20.05
C SER A 200 10.01 -2.85 20.98
N ASN A 201 9.61 -1.66 20.53
CA ASN A 201 9.04 -0.63 21.40
C ASN A 201 7.54 -0.36 21.14
N GLU A 202 7.13 -0.36 19.86
CA GLU A 202 5.74 -0.05 19.48
C GLU A 202 4.85 -1.28 19.53
N LEU A 203 5.34 -2.43 19.03
CA LEU A 203 4.53 -3.66 18.98
C LEU A 203 4.02 -4.11 20.36
N PRO A 204 4.82 -4.10 21.44
CA PRO A 204 4.30 -4.44 22.79
C PRO A 204 3.18 -3.50 23.23
N LYS A 205 3.30 -2.21 22.98
CA LYS A 205 2.26 -1.20 23.32
C LYS A 205 0.98 -1.42 22.50
N LEU A 206 1.15 -1.77 21.22
CA LEU A 206 0.01 -2.12 20.37
C LEU A 206 -0.72 -3.36 20.89
N VAL A 207 0.00 -4.40 21.30
CA VAL A 207 -0.58 -5.62 21.89
C VAL A 207 -1.33 -5.29 23.18
N GLU A 208 -0.75 -4.46 24.05
CA GLU A 208 -1.39 -3.99 25.28
C GLU A 208 -2.68 -3.23 24.97
N LYS A 209 -2.62 -2.23 24.06
CA LYS A 209 -3.79 -1.44 23.66
C LYS A 209 -4.87 -2.29 23.02
N TYR A 210 -4.49 -3.24 22.16
CA TYR A 210 -5.41 -4.19 21.54
C TYR A 210 -6.16 -5.04 22.59
N ASN A 211 -5.41 -5.59 23.56
CA ASN A 211 -5.98 -6.40 24.62
C ASN A 211 -6.84 -5.58 25.60
N GLU A 212 -6.50 -4.30 25.84
CA GLU A 212 -7.34 -3.37 26.60
C GLU A 212 -8.70 -3.15 25.90
N MET A 213 -8.70 -2.95 24.59
CA MET A 213 -9.91 -2.61 23.81
C MET A 213 -10.82 -3.82 23.55
N PHE A 214 -10.25 -5.00 23.28
CA PHE A 214 -10.99 -6.16 22.79
C PHE A 214 -11.03 -7.34 23.77
N GLY A 215 -10.39 -7.20 24.94
CA GLY A 215 -10.30 -8.22 25.99
C GLY A 215 -8.93 -8.87 26.09
N GLY A 216 -8.58 -9.29 27.31
CA GLY A 216 -7.28 -9.90 27.60
C GLY A 216 -7.01 -11.14 26.75
N GLY A 217 -5.85 -11.18 26.08
CA GLY A 217 -5.43 -12.27 25.21
C GLY A 217 -6.08 -12.27 23.81
N SER A 218 -6.87 -11.23 23.46
CA SER A 218 -7.54 -11.15 22.15
C SER A 218 -6.55 -11.00 21.00
N TYR A 219 -5.40 -10.33 21.21
CA TYR A 219 -4.40 -10.18 20.16
C TYR A 219 -3.85 -11.54 19.71
N GLU A 220 -3.43 -12.37 20.65
CA GLU A 220 -2.88 -13.70 20.40
C GLU A 220 -3.91 -14.61 19.73
N GLN A 221 -5.16 -14.58 20.22
CA GLN A 221 -6.28 -15.37 19.67
C GLN A 221 -6.58 -14.95 18.21
N ASP A 222 -6.63 -13.65 17.92
CA ASP A 222 -6.90 -13.17 16.58
C ASP A 222 -5.71 -13.43 15.64
N VAL A 223 -4.46 -13.35 16.10
CA VAL A 223 -3.27 -13.78 15.34
C VAL A 223 -3.33 -15.26 14.99
N GLU A 224 -3.71 -16.12 15.94
CA GLU A 224 -3.90 -17.56 15.69
C GLU A 224 -5.00 -17.81 14.65
N SER A 225 -6.15 -17.13 14.78
CA SER A 225 -7.27 -17.22 13.85
C SER A 225 -6.86 -16.78 12.44
N VAL A 226 -6.11 -15.67 12.31
CA VAL A 226 -5.56 -15.24 11.02
C VAL A 226 -4.62 -16.28 10.42
N ASN A 227 -3.70 -16.83 11.21
CA ASN A 227 -2.78 -17.85 10.70
C ASN A 227 -3.54 -19.10 10.21
N ALA A 228 -4.59 -19.52 10.90
CA ALA A 228 -5.46 -20.63 10.50
C ALA A 228 -6.30 -20.30 9.24
N SER A 229 -6.61 -19.03 9.01
CA SER A 229 -7.37 -18.55 7.86
C SER A 229 -6.58 -18.54 6.56
N LEU A 230 -5.25 -18.60 6.61
CA LEU A 230 -4.42 -18.48 5.41
C LEU A 230 -4.41 -19.76 4.57
N MET A 231 -4.25 -19.57 3.26
CA MET A 231 -3.89 -20.65 2.34
C MET A 231 -2.50 -21.24 2.69
N PRO A 232 -2.20 -22.49 2.32
CA PRO A 232 -0.83 -23.00 2.41
C PRO A 232 0.14 -22.05 1.70
N ASN A 233 1.22 -21.64 2.37
CA ASN A 233 2.15 -20.62 1.89
C ASN A 233 1.49 -19.26 1.58
N GLY A 234 0.34 -18.98 2.16
CA GLY A 234 -0.45 -17.76 1.95
C GLY A 234 0.11 -16.52 2.63
N ARG A 235 1.37 -16.54 3.10
CA ARG A 235 2.06 -15.36 3.66
C ARG A 235 3.46 -15.25 3.11
N ARG A 236 3.81 -14.07 2.61
CA ARG A 236 5.21 -13.73 2.28
C ARG A 236 5.51 -12.30 2.70
N ILE A 237 6.76 -12.04 3.02
CA ILE A 237 7.27 -10.73 3.41
C ILE A 237 8.32 -10.30 2.40
N VAL A 238 8.23 -9.06 1.94
CA VAL A 238 9.17 -8.45 1.00
C VAL A 238 9.56 -7.08 1.54
N HIS A 239 10.85 -6.75 1.47
CA HIS A 239 11.31 -5.38 1.73
C HIS A 239 11.53 -4.65 0.42
N MET A 240 11.13 -3.38 0.39
CA MET A 240 11.24 -2.52 -0.78
C MET A 240 11.76 -1.14 -0.36
N ARG A 241 12.54 -0.51 -1.22
CA ARG A 241 13.01 0.87 -1.04
C ARG A 241 12.31 1.79 -2.02
N LEU A 242 11.74 2.88 -1.53
CA LEU A 242 11.16 3.93 -2.36
C LEU A 242 12.25 4.64 -3.16
N LEU A 243 12.08 4.71 -4.46
CA LEU A 243 12.92 5.47 -5.38
C LEU A 243 12.25 6.83 -5.64
N ARG A 244 12.56 7.81 -4.80
CA ARG A 244 11.92 9.13 -4.84
C ARG A 244 12.05 9.81 -6.20
N GLU A 245 13.21 9.66 -6.85
CA GLU A 245 13.49 10.23 -8.17
C GLU A 245 12.49 9.78 -9.25
N ALA A 246 11.93 8.56 -9.11
CA ALA A 246 10.97 7.98 -10.04
C ALA A 246 9.54 7.89 -9.47
N THR A 247 9.25 8.66 -8.43
CA THR A 247 7.97 8.74 -7.73
C THR A 247 7.37 10.14 -7.92
N SER A 248 6.03 10.24 -8.03
CA SER A 248 5.32 11.53 -8.04
C SER A 248 5.46 12.25 -6.68
N ASN A 249 5.40 13.57 -6.70
CA ASN A 249 5.51 14.42 -5.50
C ASN A 249 4.27 14.29 -4.59
#